data_50e86167af0eeb94d08dce6634dfa84d
#
_entry.id   50e86167af0eeb94d08dce6634dfa84d
#
_cell.length_a   1.000
_cell.length_b   1.000
_cell.length_c   1.000
_cell.angle_alpha   90.00
_cell.angle_beta   90.00
_cell.angle_gamma   90.00
#
_symmetry.space_group_name_H-M   'P 1'
#
loop_
_entity.id
_entity.type
_entity.pdbx_description
1 polymer ?
#
loop_
_entity_poly.entity_id
_entity_poly.type
_entity_poly.pdbx_seq_one_letter_code
_entity_poly.pdbx_strand_id
1 'polypeptide(L)'
;MKIFAQKLLVGRTFLANQTVTVEDGQITAIGGGGPADFSVWALTPGLVDLHCHGGQGFDPELNERPLPEFLTILLCHGVTDVLLTLGAEPLPTMRRALAVVQTAMQQQAAGKLPGAHILGVHLEGPFLSPERPGAMPPAALLPPTLAAYQTLVQGYESVIRQVTLAPELPGALELGAALAARGIRVQAGHTDADYETAQRAFSAGFTGLCHTFNACRPLRHRDPGVVAAALLDPNVTTECICDLVHLHPAALQLVYHMKGPEAMIAVSDSVATHGLPDGRYTVAGQDYIVQNGVSRCANGTLDGGGVYLDGAVRNLQSIGIPAQDACLMASTTPKFIDRKSVV
;
A
#
# COMPACT_ATOMS: atom_id res chain seq x y z
N MET A 1 -25.48 -7.84 -16.48
CA MET A 1 -24.43 -8.87 -16.39
C MET A 1 -24.68 -9.76 -15.19
N LYS A 2 -24.55 -11.08 -15.36
CA LYS A 2 -24.70 -12.06 -14.27
C LYS A 2 -23.44 -12.90 -14.14
N ILE A 3 -22.91 -13.05 -12.93
CA ILE A 3 -21.71 -13.82 -12.64
C ILE A 3 -22.08 -14.92 -11.64
N PHE A 4 -21.96 -16.19 -12.06
CA PHE A 4 -22.09 -17.33 -11.15
C PHE A 4 -20.74 -17.62 -10.49
N ALA A 5 -20.73 -17.73 -9.17
CA ALA A 5 -19.56 -18.08 -8.39
C ALA A 5 -19.83 -19.36 -7.56
N GLN A 6 -18.94 -20.35 -7.65
CA GLN A 6 -19.01 -21.50 -6.75
C GLN A 6 -18.76 -21.08 -5.30
N LYS A 7 -17.92 -20.06 -5.09
CA LYS A 7 -17.66 -19.42 -3.80
C LYS A 7 -17.74 -17.89 -3.97
N LEU A 8 -18.65 -17.24 -3.27
CA LEU A 8 -18.79 -15.79 -3.23
C LEU A 8 -18.41 -15.28 -1.84
N LEU A 9 -17.41 -14.43 -1.73
CA LEU A 9 -17.07 -13.79 -0.45
C LEU A 9 -18.02 -12.62 -0.17
N VAL A 10 -18.81 -12.72 0.90
CA VAL A 10 -19.66 -11.64 1.41
C VAL A 10 -19.30 -11.39 2.88
N GLY A 11 -18.79 -10.21 3.16
CA GLY A 11 -18.18 -9.94 4.47
C GLY A 11 -17.04 -10.93 4.75
N ARG A 12 -17.16 -11.74 5.78
CA ARG A 12 -16.17 -12.77 6.16
C ARG A 12 -16.63 -14.21 5.85
N THR A 13 -17.63 -14.37 5.00
CA THR A 13 -18.21 -15.68 4.75
C THR A 13 -18.22 -16.00 3.26
N PHE A 14 -17.71 -17.18 2.89
CA PHE A 14 -17.91 -17.71 1.56
C PHE A 14 -19.29 -18.37 1.44
N LEU A 15 -20.16 -17.77 0.63
CA LEU A 15 -21.44 -18.36 0.21
C LEU A 15 -21.21 -19.29 -0.98
N ALA A 16 -21.83 -20.48 -0.96
CA ALA A 16 -21.70 -21.43 -2.04
C ALA A 16 -22.74 -21.18 -3.16
N ASN A 17 -22.31 -21.34 -4.42
CA ASN A 17 -23.18 -21.38 -5.60
C ASN A 17 -24.12 -20.17 -5.71
N GLN A 18 -23.57 -18.97 -5.69
CA GLN A 18 -24.32 -17.72 -5.81
C GLN A 18 -24.15 -17.09 -7.19
N THR A 19 -25.21 -16.45 -7.67
CA THR A 19 -25.17 -15.58 -8.84
C THR A 19 -25.24 -14.13 -8.39
N VAL A 20 -24.28 -13.32 -8.81
CA VAL A 20 -24.25 -11.86 -8.62
C VAL A 20 -24.80 -11.21 -9.90
N THR A 21 -25.84 -10.40 -9.74
CA THR A 21 -26.39 -9.59 -10.85
C THR A 21 -25.85 -8.17 -10.73
N VAL A 22 -25.32 -7.66 -11.85
CA VAL A 22 -24.78 -6.29 -11.96
C VAL A 22 -25.54 -5.56 -13.07
N GLU A 23 -26.13 -4.41 -12.72
CA GLU A 23 -26.84 -3.50 -13.63
C GLU A 23 -26.29 -2.09 -13.42
N ASP A 24 -25.95 -1.42 -14.51
CA ASP A 24 -25.38 -0.05 -14.49
C ASP A 24 -24.21 0.13 -13.52
N GLY A 25 -23.34 -0.89 -13.46
CA GLY A 25 -22.16 -0.88 -12.55
C GLY A 25 -22.48 -1.18 -11.09
N GLN A 26 -23.74 -1.44 -10.72
CA GLN A 26 -24.18 -1.71 -9.35
C GLN A 26 -24.55 -3.18 -9.17
N ILE A 27 -24.21 -3.77 -8.02
CA ILE A 27 -24.72 -5.08 -7.64
C ILE A 27 -26.18 -4.91 -7.21
N THR A 28 -27.11 -5.45 -8.02
CA THR A 28 -28.56 -5.33 -7.76
C THR A 28 -29.14 -6.55 -7.06
N ALA A 29 -28.51 -7.71 -7.19
CA ALA A 29 -28.93 -8.93 -6.51
C ALA A 29 -27.78 -9.91 -6.27
N ILE A 30 -27.90 -10.66 -5.17
CA ILE A 30 -27.12 -11.86 -4.89
C ILE A 30 -28.12 -12.97 -4.58
N GLY A 31 -28.04 -14.10 -5.30
CA GLY A 31 -28.99 -15.20 -5.09
C GLY A 31 -28.65 -16.45 -5.87
N GLY A 32 -29.46 -17.49 -5.65
CA GLY A 32 -29.24 -18.80 -6.27
C GLY A 32 -29.50 -18.84 -7.78
N GLY A 33 -28.86 -19.78 -8.39
CA GLY A 33 -28.72 -20.21 -9.74
C GLY A 33 -29.71 -19.78 -10.84
N GLY A 34 -29.16 -19.54 -12.00
CA GLY A 34 -29.81 -19.26 -13.26
C GLY A 34 -28.74 -19.13 -14.35
N PRO A 35 -29.11 -18.91 -15.59
CA PRO A 35 -28.14 -18.64 -16.65
C PRO A 35 -27.28 -17.44 -16.28
N ALA A 36 -25.96 -17.61 -16.36
CA ALA A 36 -24.99 -16.56 -16.07
C ALA A 36 -24.13 -16.27 -17.30
N ASP A 37 -23.72 -15.01 -17.46
CA ASP A 37 -22.84 -14.58 -18.53
C ASP A 37 -21.41 -15.09 -18.30
N PHE A 38 -21.01 -15.22 -17.01
CA PHE A 38 -19.71 -15.73 -16.59
C PHE A 38 -19.87 -16.73 -15.45
N SER A 39 -18.98 -17.72 -15.41
CA SER A 39 -18.88 -18.69 -14.31
C SER A 39 -17.46 -18.72 -13.78
N VAL A 40 -17.30 -18.51 -12.46
CA VAL A 40 -16.00 -18.46 -11.79
C VAL A 40 -15.98 -19.38 -10.58
N TRP A 41 -14.80 -19.87 -10.21
CA TRP A 41 -14.65 -20.69 -9.03
C TRP A 41 -14.83 -19.85 -7.74
N ALA A 42 -14.23 -18.67 -7.69
CA ALA A 42 -14.41 -17.74 -6.57
C ALA A 42 -14.62 -16.31 -7.09
N LEU A 43 -15.45 -15.56 -6.39
CA LEU A 43 -15.66 -14.13 -6.58
C LEU A 43 -15.47 -13.43 -5.24
N THR A 44 -14.61 -12.43 -5.21
CA THR A 44 -14.29 -11.60 -4.05
C THR A 44 -14.42 -10.13 -4.40
N PRO A 45 -14.48 -9.20 -3.44
CA PRO A 45 -14.25 -7.79 -3.73
C PRO A 45 -12.92 -7.58 -4.44
N GLY A 46 -12.82 -6.56 -5.27
CA GLY A 46 -11.58 -6.18 -5.92
C GLY A 46 -10.49 -5.85 -4.89
N LEU A 47 -9.24 -6.14 -5.23
CA LEU A 47 -8.10 -5.88 -4.36
C LEU A 47 -7.78 -4.38 -4.35
N VAL A 48 -7.30 -3.87 -3.22
CA VAL A 48 -6.98 -2.46 -2.99
C VAL A 48 -5.56 -2.35 -2.47
N ASP A 49 -4.69 -1.75 -3.26
CA ASP A 49 -3.28 -1.58 -2.90
C ASP A 49 -3.01 -0.16 -2.40
N LEU A 50 -2.69 -0.03 -1.12
CA LEU A 50 -2.44 1.26 -0.48
C LEU A 50 -0.95 1.67 -0.51
N HIS A 51 -0.07 0.79 -1.04
CA HIS A 51 1.36 1.02 -1.10
C HIS A 51 1.94 0.38 -2.36
N CYS A 52 2.11 1.17 -3.43
CA CYS A 52 2.56 0.71 -4.72
C CYS A 52 3.31 1.81 -5.46
N HIS A 53 4.64 1.67 -5.60
CA HIS A 53 5.51 2.62 -6.32
C HIS A 53 5.48 2.39 -7.83
N GLY A 54 5.10 1.20 -8.29
CA GLY A 54 5.10 0.90 -9.71
C GLY A 54 5.21 -0.59 -10.03
N GLY A 55 5.72 -0.91 -11.19
CA GLY A 55 5.97 -2.27 -11.64
C GLY A 55 6.23 -2.36 -13.13
N GLN A 56 6.93 -3.41 -13.56
CA GLN A 56 7.24 -3.73 -14.95
C GLN A 56 7.83 -2.55 -15.75
N GLY A 57 8.70 -1.76 -15.11
CA GLY A 57 9.34 -0.60 -15.68
C GLY A 57 8.54 0.71 -15.58
N PHE A 58 7.34 0.69 -14.99
CA PHE A 58 6.61 1.92 -14.66
C PHE A 58 6.99 2.39 -13.26
N ASP A 59 7.18 3.71 -13.15
CA ASP A 59 7.37 4.45 -11.90
C ASP A 59 6.79 5.86 -12.08
N PRO A 60 5.91 6.34 -11.18
CA PRO A 60 5.30 7.66 -11.32
C PRO A 60 6.31 8.81 -11.26
N GLU A 61 7.48 8.61 -10.66
CA GLU A 61 8.53 9.60 -10.52
C GLU A 61 9.39 9.70 -11.78
N LEU A 62 9.51 8.62 -12.55
CA LEU A 62 10.31 8.55 -13.77
C LEU A 62 9.50 8.75 -15.04
N ASN A 63 8.25 8.32 -15.05
CA ASN A 63 7.36 8.35 -16.21
C ASN A 63 7.94 7.64 -17.45
N GLU A 64 8.73 6.58 -17.26
CA GLU A 64 9.42 5.87 -18.33
C GLU A 64 8.49 4.93 -19.12
N ARG A 65 7.41 4.44 -18.49
CA ARG A 65 6.34 3.70 -19.15
C ARG A 65 4.98 4.38 -18.99
N PRO A 66 4.06 4.18 -19.94
CA PRO A 66 2.73 4.77 -19.85
C PRO A 66 1.96 4.24 -18.63
N LEU A 67 1.51 5.12 -17.77
CA LEU A 67 0.63 4.81 -16.64
C LEU A 67 -0.60 3.96 -17.03
N PRO A 68 -1.28 4.15 -18.20
CA PRO A 68 -2.41 3.31 -18.59
C PRO A 68 -2.09 1.82 -18.69
N GLU A 69 -0.89 1.48 -19.16
CA GLU A 69 -0.43 0.08 -19.25
C GLU A 69 -0.29 -0.52 -17.85
N PHE A 70 0.32 0.22 -16.93
CA PHE A 70 0.49 -0.23 -15.55
C PHE A 70 -0.86 -0.42 -14.83
N LEU A 71 -1.80 0.51 -14.99
CA LEU A 71 -3.15 0.38 -14.42
C LEU A 71 -3.89 -0.84 -14.98
N THR A 72 -3.64 -1.21 -16.22
CA THR A 72 -4.18 -2.43 -16.83
C THR A 72 -3.53 -3.69 -16.25
N ILE A 73 -2.22 -3.66 -16.01
CA ILE A 73 -1.49 -4.75 -15.35
C ILE A 73 -2.06 -4.99 -13.94
N LEU A 74 -2.31 -3.95 -13.17
CA LEU A 74 -2.92 -4.05 -11.85
C LEU A 74 -4.29 -4.75 -11.91
N LEU A 75 -5.15 -4.40 -12.89
CA LEU A 75 -6.42 -5.10 -13.09
C LEU A 75 -6.24 -6.58 -13.42
N CYS A 76 -5.24 -6.95 -14.21
CA CYS A 76 -4.93 -8.36 -14.52
C CYS A 76 -4.55 -9.16 -13.25
N HIS A 77 -4.05 -8.49 -12.21
CA HIS A 77 -3.78 -9.03 -10.89
C HIS A 77 -4.92 -8.83 -9.88
N GLY A 78 -6.12 -8.41 -10.36
CA GLY A 78 -7.30 -8.21 -9.52
C GLY A 78 -7.28 -6.97 -8.64
N VAL A 79 -6.29 -6.08 -8.81
CA VAL A 79 -6.22 -4.80 -8.10
C VAL A 79 -7.11 -3.80 -8.82
N THR A 80 -8.23 -3.44 -8.19
CA THR A 80 -9.20 -2.48 -8.75
C THR A 80 -8.95 -1.05 -8.35
N ASP A 81 -8.30 -0.86 -7.20
CA ASP A 81 -8.02 0.46 -6.62
C ASP A 81 -6.58 0.53 -6.12
N VAL A 82 -5.90 1.64 -6.33
CA VAL A 82 -4.50 1.82 -5.95
C VAL A 82 -4.21 3.22 -5.41
N LEU A 83 -3.42 3.32 -4.32
CA LEU A 83 -2.67 4.52 -3.97
C LEU A 83 -1.30 4.44 -4.64
N LEU A 84 -1.03 5.34 -5.60
CA LEU A 84 0.31 5.44 -6.16
C LEU A 84 1.25 6.06 -5.11
N THR A 85 2.33 5.36 -4.81
CA THR A 85 3.27 5.76 -3.77
C THR A 85 4.45 6.49 -4.39
N LEU A 86 4.80 7.64 -3.79
CA LEU A 86 5.99 8.40 -4.13
C LEU A 86 7.00 8.25 -3.00
N GLY A 87 8.19 7.82 -3.34
CA GLY A 87 9.34 7.73 -2.43
C GLY A 87 9.96 9.08 -2.11
N ALA A 88 11.04 9.07 -1.33
CA ALA A 88 11.81 10.28 -1.07
C ALA A 88 12.73 10.56 -2.27
N GLU A 89 12.35 11.54 -3.06
CA GLU A 89 13.09 12.01 -4.23
C GLU A 89 13.32 13.54 -4.17
N PRO A 90 14.22 14.12 -5.00
CA PRO A 90 14.35 15.57 -5.07
C PRO A 90 13.00 16.24 -5.33
N LEU A 91 12.74 17.35 -4.63
CA LEU A 91 11.46 18.07 -4.66
C LEU A 91 10.89 18.30 -6.08
N PRO A 92 11.67 18.69 -7.11
CA PRO A 92 11.13 18.85 -8.46
C PRO A 92 10.63 17.51 -9.06
N THR A 93 11.27 16.39 -8.74
CA THR A 93 10.87 15.05 -9.20
C THR A 93 9.52 14.65 -8.57
N MET A 94 9.41 14.73 -7.24
CA MET A 94 8.15 14.45 -6.55
C MET A 94 7.00 15.33 -7.06
N ARG A 95 7.24 16.61 -7.28
CA ARG A 95 6.20 17.51 -7.81
C ARG A 95 5.78 17.17 -9.25
N ARG A 96 6.71 16.72 -10.11
CA ARG A 96 6.34 16.20 -11.44
C ARG A 96 5.47 14.96 -11.34
N ALA A 97 5.80 14.01 -10.45
CA ALA A 97 4.99 12.82 -10.20
C ALA A 97 3.59 13.18 -9.69
N LEU A 98 3.47 14.12 -8.76
CA LEU A 98 2.17 14.63 -8.30
C LEU A 98 1.31 15.18 -9.46
N ALA A 99 1.93 15.92 -10.39
CA ALA A 99 1.24 16.45 -11.57
C ALA A 99 0.74 15.32 -12.51
N VAL A 100 1.56 14.28 -12.71
CA VAL A 100 1.20 13.09 -13.50
C VAL A 100 -0.01 12.39 -12.89
N VAL A 101 0.04 12.12 -11.58
CA VAL A 101 -1.06 11.43 -10.87
C VAL A 101 -2.33 12.29 -10.87
N GLN A 102 -2.24 13.58 -10.61
CA GLN A 102 -3.41 14.48 -10.64
C GLN A 102 -4.08 14.48 -12.02
N THR A 103 -3.27 14.56 -13.09
CA THR A 103 -3.77 14.50 -14.48
C THR A 103 -4.46 13.17 -14.77
N ALA A 104 -3.86 12.07 -14.33
CA ALA A 104 -4.44 10.74 -14.52
C ALA A 104 -5.78 10.58 -13.79
N MET A 105 -5.89 11.05 -12.54
CA MET A 105 -7.15 11.05 -11.79
C MET A 105 -8.23 11.89 -12.49
N GLN A 106 -7.88 13.05 -13.05
CA GLN A 106 -8.81 13.87 -13.84
C GLN A 106 -9.27 13.13 -15.12
N GLN A 107 -8.37 12.42 -15.79
CA GLN A 107 -8.71 11.62 -16.96
C GLN A 107 -9.62 10.45 -16.61
N GLN A 108 -9.39 9.77 -15.46
CA GLN A 108 -10.29 8.72 -14.98
C GLN A 108 -11.68 9.28 -14.64
N ALA A 109 -11.76 10.40 -13.95
CA ALA A 109 -13.04 11.06 -13.65
C ALA A 109 -13.81 11.47 -14.92
N ALA A 110 -13.10 11.77 -16.02
CA ALA A 110 -13.68 12.04 -17.33
C ALA A 110 -13.96 10.80 -18.18
N GLY A 111 -13.75 9.57 -17.67
CA GLY A 111 -13.90 8.31 -18.39
C GLY A 111 -12.90 8.09 -19.54
N LYS A 112 -11.77 8.80 -19.52
CA LYS A 112 -10.77 8.78 -20.61
C LYS A 112 -9.56 7.89 -20.31
N LEU A 113 -9.38 7.44 -19.07
CA LEU A 113 -8.29 6.59 -18.65
C LEU A 113 -8.86 5.32 -18.02
N PRO A 114 -8.83 4.17 -18.72
CA PRO A 114 -9.21 2.88 -18.16
C PRO A 114 -8.12 2.32 -17.23
N GLY A 115 -8.44 1.25 -16.52
CA GLY A 115 -7.51 0.53 -15.66
C GLY A 115 -7.93 0.56 -14.19
N ALA A 116 -7.06 0.16 -13.28
CA ALA A 116 -7.28 0.26 -11.85
C ALA A 116 -7.52 1.72 -11.46
N HIS A 117 -8.48 1.95 -10.56
CA HIS A 117 -8.83 3.30 -10.11
C HIS A 117 -7.74 3.86 -9.20
N ILE A 118 -7.30 5.08 -9.48
CA ILE A 118 -6.31 5.80 -8.67
C ILE A 118 -7.03 6.51 -7.53
N LEU A 119 -6.87 6.01 -6.31
CA LEU A 119 -7.44 6.62 -5.09
C LEU A 119 -6.79 7.97 -4.75
N GLY A 120 -5.53 8.14 -5.12
CA GLY A 120 -4.71 9.30 -4.83
C GLY A 120 -3.24 8.93 -4.69
N VAL A 121 -2.53 9.70 -3.86
CA VAL A 121 -1.10 9.54 -3.60
C VAL A 121 -0.85 9.19 -2.14
N HIS A 122 0.02 8.22 -1.94
CA HIS A 122 0.74 7.97 -0.70
C HIS A 122 2.13 8.63 -0.82
N LEU A 123 2.46 9.55 0.07
CA LEU A 123 3.82 10.08 0.21
C LEU A 123 4.58 9.22 1.22
N GLU A 124 5.48 8.37 0.74
CA GLU A 124 6.41 7.63 1.59
C GLU A 124 7.67 8.46 1.80
N GLY A 125 7.58 9.42 2.66
CA GLY A 125 8.56 10.47 2.85
C GLY A 125 8.16 11.77 2.14
N PRO A 126 9.12 12.70 2.04
CA PRO A 126 10.54 12.66 2.37
C PRO A 126 10.90 12.83 3.87
N PHE A 127 9.95 12.74 4.77
CA PHE A 127 10.06 13.03 6.20
C PHE A 127 10.45 11.78 7.01
N LEU A 128 11.50 11.09 6.56
CA LEU A 128 11.93 9.79 7.07
C LEU A 128 13.20 9.90 7.90
N SER A 129 13.43 8.91 8.78
CA SER A 129 14.61 8.86 9.62
C SER A 129 15.87 8.54 8.81
N PRO A 130 16.93 9.34 8.92
CA PRO A 130 18.22 9.01 8.30
C PRO A 130 18.86 7.74 8.89
N GLU A 131 18.41 7.29 10.06
CA GLU A 131 18.86 6.04 10.69
C GLU A 131 18.14 4.81 10.06
N ARG A 132 17.01 5.02 9.38
CA ARG A 132 16.18 3.97 8.79
C ARG A 132 15.75 4.28 7.34
N PRO A 133 16.67 4.71 6.46
CA PRO A 133 16.30 5.17 5.13
C PRO A 133 15.79 4.04 4.23
N GLY A 134 16.10 2.76 4.54
CA GLY A 134 15.78 1.65 3.64
C GLY A 134 16.48 1.81 2.29
N ALA A 135 15.72 1.76 1.21
CA ALA A 135 16.20 2.00 -0.16
C ALA A 135 16.17 3.51 -0.54
N MET A 136 15.60 4.38 0.30
CA MET A 136 15.48 5.81 0.02
C MET A 136 16.84 6.52 0.05
N PRO A 137 17.12 7.45 -0.90
CA PRO A 137 18.37 8.21 -0.92
C PRO A 137 18.40 9.21 0.25
N PRO A 138 19.38 9.14 1.16
CA PRO A 138 19.44 10.04 2.32
C PRO A 138 19.47 11.53 1.96
N ALA A 139 20.00 11.88 0.78
CA ALA A 139 20.08 13.27 0.29
C ALA A 139 18.70 13.88 -0.06
N ALA A 140 17.68 13.06 -0.23
CA ALA A 140 16.30 13.50 -0.52
C ALA A 140 15.46 13.71 0.74
N LEU A 141 15.94 13.29 1.91
CA LEU A 141 15.20 13.41 3.16
C LEU A 141 15.07 14.87 3.59
N LEU A 142 13.88 15.23 4.09
CA LEU A 142 13.57 16.58 4.55
C LEU A 142 13.10 16.57 6.01
N PRO A 143 13.29 17.66 6.75
CA PRO A 143 12.71 17.79 8.08
C PRO A 143 11.18 17.86 8.01
N PRO A 144 10.44 17.16 8.91
CA PRO A 144 8.99 17.09 8.89
C PRO A 144 8.35 18.38 9.43
N THR A 145 8.39 19.43 8.61
CA THR A 145 7.76 20.71 8.94
C THR A 145 6.55 20.96 8.05
N LEU A 146 5.55 21.69 8.57
CA LEU A 146 4.38 22.06 7.79
C LEU A 146 4.76 22.88 6.53
N ALA A 147 5.80 23.72 6.63
CA ALA A 147 6.30 24.52 5.51
C ALA A 147 6.92 23.63 4.40
N ALA A 148 7.73 22.63 4.77
CA ALA A 148 8.29 21.69 3.80
C ALA A 148 7.19 20.87 3.12
N TYR A 149 6.23 20.36 3.89
CA TYR A 149 5.05 19.67 3.34
C TYR A 149 4.27 20.55 2.38
N GLN A 150 3.92 21.80 2.79
CA GLN A 150 3.17 22.71 1.94
C GLN A 150 3.91 23.03 0.64
N THR A 151 5.23 23.23 0.70
CA THR A 151 6.04 23.45 -0.49
C THR A 151 6.01 22.26 -1.46
N LEU A 152 6.05 21.03 -0.93
CA LEU A 152 5.97 19.80 -1.73
C LEU A 152 4.61 19.69 -2.43
N VAL A 153 3.51 19.86 -1.70
CA VAL A 153 2.16 19.54 -2.20
C VAL A 153 1.40 20.73 -2.79
N GLN A 154 1.97 21.94 -2.80
CA GLN A 154 1.31 23.15 -3.29
C GLN A 154 0.70 22.95 -4.68
N GLY A 155 -0.63 23.06 -4.77
CA GLY A 155 -1.43 22.83 -5.98
C GLY A 155 -1.84 21.36 -6.21
N TYR A 156 -1.39 20.44 -5.35
CA TYR A 156 -1.66 18.99 -5.43
C TYR A 156 -2.28 18.45 -4.13
N GLU A 157 -2.71 19.30 -3.21
CA GLU A 157 -3.23 18.92 -1.89
C GLU A 157 -4.40 17.94 -1.98
N SER A 158 -5.22 18.11 -3.02
CA SER A 158 -6.42 17.29 -3.23
C SER A 158 -6.16 15.83 -3.59
N VAL A 159 -4.94 15.49 -4.04
CA VAL A 159 -4.61 14.11 -4.39
C VAL A 159 -3.93 13.35 -3.26
N ILE A 160 -3.45 14.02 -2.21
CA ILE A 160 -2.77 13.36 -1.09
C ILE A 160 -3.80 12.64 -0.22
N ARG A 161 -3.58 11.36 0.02
CA ARG A 161 -4.44 10.51 0.87
C ARG A 161 -3.72 9.96 2.08
N GLN A 162 -2.43 9.66 1.93
CA GLN A 162 -1.63 9.02 2.95
C GLN A 162 -0.23 9.64 2.99
N VAL A 163 0.35 9.75 4.19
CA VAL A 163 1.72 10.21 4.40
C VAL A 163 2.39 9.34 5.45
N THR A 164 3.58 8.86 5.13
CA THR A 164 4.46 8.13 6.07
C THR A 164 5.53 9.08 6.61
N LEU A 165 5.66 9.13 7.94
CA LEU A 165 6.60 9.97 8.67
C LEU A 165 7.38 9.16 9.71
N ALA A 166 8.61 9.60 10.02
CA ALA A 166 9.37 9.13 11.17
C ALA A 166 9.03 9.98 12.43
N PRO A 167 8.24 9.45 13.38
CA PRO A 167 7.69 10.27 14.48
C PRO A 167 8.71 10.79 15.47
N GLU A 168 9.91 10.23 15.53
CA GLU A 168 11.00 10.70 16.39
C GLU A 168 11.65 11.99 15.91
N LEU A 169 11.43 12.37 14.65
CA LEU A 169 12.03 13.57 14.09
C LEU A 169 11.36 14.84 14.64
N PRO A 170 12.16 15.91 14.92
CA PRO A 170 11.61 17.18 15.39
C PRO A 170 10.55 17.75 14.43
N GLY A 171 9.35 18.02 14.92
CA GLY A 171 8.21 18.54 14.15
C GLY A 171 7.30 17.47 13.55
N ALA A 172 7.67 16.18 13.63
CA ALA A 172 6.89 15.09 13.02
C ALA A 172 5.52 14.91 13.68
N LEU A 173 5.42 15.01 14.99
CA LEU A 173 4.16 14.88 15.70
C LEU A 173 3.20 16.01 15.36
N GLU A 174 3.70 17.24 15.30
CA GLU A 174 2.92 18.43 14.91
C GLU A 174 2.45 18.34 13.47
N LEU A 175 3.33 17.93 12.55
CA LEU A 175 2.96 17.73 11.16
C LEU A 175 1.91 16.62 11.05
N GLY A 176 2.14 15.47 11.71
CA GLY A 176 1.22 14.33 11.69
C GLY A 176 -0.18 14.72 12.18
N ALA A 177 -0.28 15.42 13.32
CA ALA A 177 -1.54 15.91 13.84
C ALA A 177 -2.24 16.88 12.88
N ALA A 178 -1.49 17.79 12.25
CA ALA A 178 -2.04 18.73 11.27
C ALA A 178 -2.56 18.04 9.99
N LEU A 179 -1.93 16.96 9.56
CA LEU A 179 -2.36 16.15 8.42
C LEU A 179 -3.60 15.31 8.76
N ALA A 180 -3.58 14.64 9.92
CA ALA A 180 -4.73 13.87 10.42
C ALA A 180 -5.99 14.74 10.56
N ALA A 181 -5.85 15.97 11.08
CA ALA A 181 -6.95 16.92 11.16
C ALA A 181 -7.55 17.33 9.80
N ARG A 182 -6.79 17.17 8.71
CA ARG A 182 -7.25 17.38 7.32
C ARG A 182 -7.82 16.12 6.68
N GLY A 183 -7.91 15.01 7.42
CA GLY A 183 -8.41 13.73 6.94
C GLY A 183 -7.40 12.98 6.06
N ILE A 184 -6.11 13.31 6.13
CA ILE A 184 -5.04 12.56 5.50
C ILE A 184 -4.63 11.46 6.48
N ARG A 185 -4.51 10.22 5.99
CA ARG A 185 -4.02 9.10 6.80
C ARG A 185 -2.53 9.30 7.08
N VAL A 186 -2.15 9.23 8.34
CA VAL A 186 -0.75 9.36 8.76
C VAL A 186 -0.26 8.02 9.31
N GLN A 187 0.91 7.59 8.84
CA GLN A 187 1.58 6.38 9.28
C GLN A 187 2.95 6.69 9.87
N ALA A 188 3.35 5.88 10.86
CA ALA A 188 4.75 5.77 11.23
C ALA A 188 5.45 4.83 10.22
N GLY A 189 6.66 5.15 9.81
CA GLY A 189 7.48 4.31 8.94
C GLY A 189 8.85 4.91 8.70
N HIS A 190 9.80 4.08 8.24
CA HIS A 190 11.19 4.48 8.10
C HIS A 190 11.69 5.21 9.34
N THR A 191 11.55 4.55 10.50
CA THR A 191 11.63 5.20 11.82
C THR A 191 12.50 4.41 12.79
N ASP A 192 13.29 5.13 13.57
CA ASP A 192 13.99 4.58 14.74
C ASP A 192 13.28 4.91 16.06
N ALA A 193 11.98 5.22 16.01
CA ALA A 193 11.20 5.55 17.20
C ALA A 193 11.21 4.42 18.23
N ASP A 194 11.44 4.79 19.48
CA ASP A 194 11.21 3.92 20.63
C ASP A 194 9.70 3.73 20.88
N TYR A 195 9.38 2.88 21.84
CA TYR A 195 8.01 2.53 22.16
C TYR A 195 7.17 3.73 22.60
N GLU A 196 7.73 4.56 23.48
CA GLU A 196 7.08 5.74 24.06
C GLU A 196 6.84 6.82 22.99
N THR A 197 7.79 7.04 22.11
CA THR A 197 7.65 7.97 20.99
C THR A 197 6.54 7.50 20.02
N ALA A 198 6.50 6.20 19.72
CA ALA A 198 5.46 5.62 18.89
C ALA A 198 4.07 5.79 19.53
N GLN A 199 3.92 5.54 20.83
CA GLN A 199 2.65 5.75 21.54
C GLN A 199 2.19 7.22 21.48
N ARG A 200 3.12 8.18 21.63
CA ARG A 200 2.80 9.60 21.44
C ARG A 200 2.33 9.91 20.03
N ALA A 201 2.96 9.32 19.02
CA ALA A 201 2.55 9.49 17.62
C ALA A 201 1.13 8.95 17.37
N PHE A 202 0.81 7.75 17.85
CA PHE A 202 -0.53 7.19 17.72
C PHE A 202 -1.58 8.03 18.45
N SER A 203 -1.24 8.56 19.63
CA SER A 203 -2.10 9.51 20.35
C SER A 203 -2.25 10.85 19.63
N ALA A 204 -1.29 11.25 18.78
CA ALA A 204 -1.31 12.47 17.99
C ALA A 204 -2.02 12.33 16.62
N GLY A 205 -2.56 11.16 16.30
CA GLY A 205 -3.33 10.94 15.08
C GLY A 205 -2.64 10.10 14.00
N PHE A 206 -1.50 9.48 14.29
CA PHE A 206 -0.97 8.43 13.43
C PHE A 206 -1.83 7.17 13.61
N THR A 207 -2.32 6.62 12.51
CA THR A 207 -3.27 5.50 12.51
C THR A 207 -2.75 4.24 11.84
N GLY A 208 -1.47 4.23 11.45
CA GLY A 208 -0.87 3.08 10.79
C GLY A 208 0.62 2.95 11.02
N LEU A 209 1.12 1.74 10.78
CA LEU A 209 2.54 1.42 10.64
C LEU A 209 2.79 0.93 9.20
N CYS A 210 3.66 1.64 8.50
CA CYS A 210 4.06 1.35 7.13
C CYS A 210 4.89 0.06 7.10
N HIS A 211 4.71 -0.79 6.10
CA HIS A 211 5.43 -2.06 5.85
C HIS A 211 6.12 -2.64 7.09
N THR A 212 5.29 -2.94 8.10
CA THR A 212 5.64 -3.38 9.45
C THR A 212 6.90 -4.26 9.49
N PHE A 213 7.83 -3.96 10.39
CA PHE A 213 9.19 -4.47 10.56
C PHE A 213 10.24 -3.90 9.59
N ASN A 214 9.89 -3.59 8.33
CA ASN A 214 10.84 -3.10 7.36
C ASN A 214 11.17 -1.63 7.63
N ALA A 215 12.46 -1.27 7.54
CA ALA A 215 12.96 0.06 7.85
C ALA A 215 12.45 0.63 9.20
N CYS A 216 12.23 -0.22 10.19
CA CYS A 216 11.79 0.13 11.54
C CYS A 216 12.87 -0.19 12.57
N ARG A 217 12.84 0.48 13.75
CA ARG A 217 13.58 0.04 14.91
C ARG A 217 13.23 -1.42 15.22
N PRO A 218 14.23 -2.32 15.37
CA PRO A 218 13.97 -3.74 15.58
C PRO A 218 13.24 -4.00 16.91
N LEU A 219 12.24 -4.88 16.90
CA LEU A 219 11.54 -5.34 18.10
C LEU A 219 12.49 -6.18 18.95
N ARG A 220 12.82 -5.70 20.13
CA ARG A 220 13.64 -6.39 21.14
C ARG A 220 12.91 -6.43 22.48
N HIS A 221 13.16 -7.46 23.29
CA HIS A 221 12.40 -7.66 24.54
C HIS A 221 12.61 -6.58 25.61
N ARG A 222 13.68 -5.76 25.53
CA ARG A 222 13.94 -4.61 26.41
C ARG A 222 13.85 -3.27 25.67
N ASP A 223 13.69 -3.29 24.37
CA ASP A 223 13.59 -2.13 23.48
C ASP A 223 12.61 -2.48 22.35
N PRO A 224 11.29 -2.49 22.65
CA PRO A 224 10.30 -3.06 21.74
C PRO A 224 9.99 -2.20 20.51
N GLY A 225 10.28 -0.90 20.56
CA GLY A 225 10.17 0.01 19.43
C GLY A 225 8.74 0.21 18.91
N VAL A 226 8.67 0.86 17.75
CA VAL A 226 7.42 1.21 17.06
C VAL A 226 6.57 -0.02 16.69
N VAL A 227 7.23 -1.14 16.37
CA VAL A 227 6.52 -2.37 15.96
C VAL A 227 5.65 -2.90 17.10
N ALA A 228 6.19 -3.02 18.30
CA ALA A 228 5.41 -3.47 19.45
C ALA A 228 4.28 -2.49 19.80
N ALA A 229 4.57 -1.18 19.74
CA ALA A 229 3.55 -0.17 19.99
C ALA A 229 2.37 -0.29 19.01
N ALA A 230 2.64 -0.49 17.72
CA ALA A 230 1.60 -0.68 16.70
C ALA A 230 0.83 -2.00 16.88
N LEU A 231 1.52 -3.10 17.19
CA LEU A 231 0.88 -4.40 17.38
C LEU A 231 -0.06 -4.42 18.58
N LEU A 232 0.25 -3.66 19.64
CA LEU A 232 -0.52 -3.60 20.88
C LEU A 232 -1.66 -2.58 20.84
N ASP A 233 -1.60 -1.55 19.97
CA ASP A 233 -2.66 -0.55 19.87
C ASP A 233 -3.76 -1.03 18.90
N PRO A 234 -5.01 -1.25 19.37
CA PRO A 234 -6.10 -1.74 18.51
C PRO A 234 -6.55 -0.73 17.45
N ASN A 235 -6.22 0.56 17.61
CA ASN A 235 -6.63 1.61 16.69
C ASN A 235 -5.62 1.85 15.56
N VAL A 236 -4.45 1.20 15.63
CA VAL A 236 -3.38 1.31 14.63
C VAL A 236 -3.44 0.12 13.69
N THR A 237 -3.47 0.37 12.40
CA THR A 237 -3.36 -0.67 11.38
C THR A 237 -1.91 -0.96 11.01
N THR A 238 -1.63 -2.15 10.51
CA THR A 238 -0.28 -2.57 10.14
C THR A 238 -0.24 -2.98 8.68
N GLU A 239 0.51 -2.28 7.85
CA GLU A 239 0.78 -2.72 6.48
C GLU A 239 1.87 -3.80 6.50
N CYS A 240 1.70 -4.84 5.68
CA CYS A 240 2.63 -5.96 5.56
C CYS A 240 2.89 -6.29 4.10
N ILE A 241 4.16 -6.38 3.71
CA ILE A 241 4.59 -6.93 2.43
C ILE A 241 4.53 -8.45 2.55
N CYS A 242 3.57 -9.07 1.83
CA CYS A 242 3.25 -10.49 1.98
C CYS A 242 3.90 -11.35 0.88
N ASP A 243 5.14 -11.05 0.51
CA ASP A 243 5.89 -11.77 -0.53
C ASP A 243 6.71 -12.95 0.01
N LEU A 244 6.74 -13.18 1.33
CA LEU A 244 7.54 -14.20 2.05
C LEU A 244 9.05 -14.01 1.95
N VAL A 245 9.50 -12.84 1.47
CA VAL A 245 10.90 -12.42 1.38
C VAL A 245 11.18 -11.30 2.39
N HIS A 246 10.35 -10.24 2.36
CA HIS A 246 10.44 -9.13 3.32
C HIS A 246 10.10 -9.57 4.74
N LEU A 247 9.13 -10.46 4.88
CA LEU A 247 8.71 -11.01 6.16
C LEU A 247 8.73 -12.54 6.13
N HIS A 248 9.41 -13.12 7.12
CA HIS A 248 9.32 -14.56 7.36
C HIS A 248 7.86 -14.95 7.66
N PRO A 249 7.37 -16.12 7.22
CA PRO A 249 6.01 -16.59 7.52
C PRO A 249 5.57 -16.45 8.99
N ALA A 250 6.48 -16.74 9.93
CA ALA A 250 6.19 -16.59 11.36
C ALA A 250 5.97 -15.12 11.79
N ALA A 251 6.62 -14.15 11.14
CA ALA A 251 6.39 -12.74 11.42
C ALA A 251 5.02 -12.28 10.90
N LEU A 252 4.61 -12.73 9.72
CA LEU A 252 3.26 -12.50 9.19
C LEU A 252 2.18 -13.10 10.09
N GLN A 253 2.39 -14.35 10.56
CA GLN A 253 1.48 -14.98 11.52
C GLN A 253 1.42 -14.22 12.85
N LEU A 254 2.55 -13.72 13.35
CA LEU A 254 2.57 -12.89 14.57
C LEU A 254 1.70 -11.64 14.39
N VAL A 255 1.88 -10.90 13.29
CA VAL A 255 1.06 -9.72 13.00
C VAL A 255 -0.41 -10.10 12.88
N TYR A 256 -0.73 -11.15 12.12
CA TYR A 256 -2.11 -11.62 11.95
C TYR A 256 -2.78 -11.99 13.30
N HIS A 257 -2.08 -12.71 14.18
CA HIS A 257 -2.63 -13.06 15.49
C HIS A 257 -2.81 -11.86 16.42
N MET A 258 -1.97 -10.85 16.31
CA MET A 258 -2.06 -9.65 17.14
C MET A 258 -3.11 -8.65 16.63
N LYS A 259 -3.26 -8.52 15.32
CA LYS A 259 -4.08 -7.46 14.68
C LYS A 259 -5.39 -7.98 14.11
N GLY A 260 -5.46 -9.26 13.75
CA GLY A 260 -6.60 -9.79 13.00
C GLY A 260 -6.72 -9.21 11.59
N PRO A 261 -7.66 -9.73 10.80
CA PRO A 261 -7.84 -9.32 9.41
C PRO A 261 -8.45 -7.90 9.24
N GLU A 262 -8.98 -7.30 10.31
CA GLU A 262 -9.55 -5.95 10.30
C GLU A 262 -8.50 -4.84 10.47
N ALA A 263 -7.30 -5.18 10.94
CA ALA A 263 -6.25 -4.19 11.22
C ALA A 263 -4.89 -4.54 10.60
N MET A 264 -4.71 -5.76 10.04
CA MET A 264 -3.59 -6.09 9.17
C MET A 264 -3.98 -5.80 7.72
N ILE A 265 -3.12 -5.10 6.98
CA ILE A 265 -3.32 -4.73 5.58
C ILE A 265 -2.21 -5.38 4.76
N ALA A 266 -2.58 -6.16 3.74
CA ALA A 266 -1.63 -6.61 2.74
C ALA A 266 -1.38 -5.49 1.74
N VAL A 267 -0.11 -5.17 1.50
CA VAL A 267 0.34 -4.23 0.48
C VAL A 267 1.35 -4.91 -0.45
N SER A 268 1.47 -4.42 -1.67
CA SER A 268 2.49 -4.95 -2.58
C SER A 268 3.86 -4.35 -2.31
N ASP A 269 3.91 -3.07 -2.01
CA ASP A 269 5.14 -2.29 -2.02
C ASP A 269 5.93 -2.51 -3.33
N SER A 270 5.18 -2.67 -4.42
CA SER A 270 5.73 -2.98 -5.74
C SER A 270 6.49 -1.78 -6.29
N VAL A 271 7.63 -2.04 -6.92
CA VAL A 271 8.56 -1.02 -7.48
C VAL A 271 8.77 -1.25 -8.97
N ALA A 272 9.37 -0.28 -9.68
CA ALA A 272 9.60 -0.35 -11.13
C ALA A 272 10.23 -1.65 -11.62
N THR A 273 11.13 -2.23 -10.84
CA THR A 273 11.82 -3.47 -11.20
C THR A 273 10.99 -4.74 -10.99
N HIS A 274 9.86 -4.66 -10.26
CA HIS A 274 8.99 -5.81 -10.05
C HIS A 274 8.40 -6.31 -11.37
N GLY A 275 8.46 -7.63 -11.57
CA GLY A 275 7.98 -8.31 -12.79
C GLY A 275 8.92 -8.20 -13.99
N LEU A 276 10.07 -7.53 -13.86
CA LEU A 276 11.13 -7.60 -14.87
C LEU A 276 11.91 -8.92 -14.75
N PRO A 277 12.50 -9.41 -15.87
CA PRO A 277 13.40 -10.57 -15.84
C PRO A 277 14.59 -10.39 -14.88
N ASP A 278 15.21 -11.49 -14.46
CA ASP A 278 16.46 -11.43 -13.71
C ASP A 278 17.51 -10.65 -14.50
N GLY A 279 18.19 -9.69 -13.83
CA GLY A 279 19.13 -8.81 -14.49
C GLY A 279 19.54 -7.62 -13.62
N ARG A 280 20.32 -6.73 -14.24
CA ARG A 280 20.70 -5.43 -13.65
C ARG A 280 19.91 -4.33 -14.32
N TYR A 281 19.42 -3.40 -13.52
CA TYR A 281 18.60 -2.27 -13.95
C TYR A 281 19.09 -1.00 -13.29
N THR A 282 19.03 0.12 -14.02
CA THR A 282 19.26 1.46 -13.45
C THR A 282 17.93 2.21 -13.48
N VAL A 283 17.43 2.59 -12.31
CA VAL A 283 16.17 3.31 -12.14
C VAL A 283 16.47 4.58 -11.34
N ALA A 284 16.06 5.74 -11.82
CA ALA A 284 16.34 7.06 -11.20
C ALA A 284 17.84 7.30 -10.88
N GLY A 285 18.75 6.71 -11.67
CA GLY A 285 20.19 6.80 -11.44
C GLY A 285 20.73 5.91 -10.32
N GLN A 286 19.90 5.02 -9.76
CA GLN A 286 20.30 3.98 -8.81
C GLN A 286 20.33 2.62 -9.49
N ASP A 287 21.29 1.77 -9.11
CA ASP A 287 21.46 0.43 -9.66
C ASP A 287 20.76 -0.61 -8.79
N TYR A 288 19.99 -1.47 -9.45
CA TYR A 288 19.24 -2.56 -8.87
C TYR A 288 19.62 -3.90 -9.50
N ILE A 289 19.50 -4.96 -8.74
CA ILE A 289 19.69 -6.35 -9.19
C ILE A 289 18.39 -7.10 -8.91
N VAL A 290 17.76 -7.59 -9.97
CA VAL A 290 16.64 -8.54 -9.87
C VAL A 290 17.21 -9.95 -9.96
N GLN A 291 16.91 -10.78 -8.97
CA GLN A 291 17.29 -12.19 -8.95
C GLN A 291 16.18 -13.02 -8.33
N ASN A 292 15.70 -14.03 -9.06
CA ASN A 292 14.56 -14.88 -8.68
C ASN A 292 13.31 -14.02 -8.35
N GLY A 293 13.09 -12.93 -9.10
CA GLY A 293 11.98 -12.00 -8.91
C GLY A 293 12.11 -11.07 -7.69
N VAL A 294 13.25 -11.09 -6.98
CA VAL A 294 13.53 -10.21 -5.83
C VAL A 294 14.43 -9.07 -6.25
N SER A 295 14.00 -7.83 -6.04
CA SER A 295 14.78 -6.62 -6.30
C SER A 295 15.63 -6.22 -5.09
N ARG A 296 16.87 -5.83 -5.37
CA ARG A 296 17.81 -5.31 -4.37
C ARG A 296 18.59 -4.13 -4.91
N CYS A 297 18.83 -3.15 -4.06
CA CYS A 297 19.82 -2.10 -4.33
C CYS A 297 21.23 -2.69 -4.46
N ALA A 298 22.15 -1.97 -5.08
CA ALA A 298 23.55 -2.39 -5.26
C ALA A 298 24.27 -2.76 -3.95
N ASN A 299 23.86 -2.19 -2.81
CA ASN A 299 24.40 -2.48 -1.48
C ASN A 299 23.80 -3.76 -0.85
N GLY A 300 22.86 -4.44 -1.53
CA GLY A 300 22.18 -5.66 -1.06
C GLY A 300 20.90 -5.42 -0.26
N THR A 301 20.53 -4.18 0.05
CA THR A 301 19.26 -3.83 0.69
C THR A 301 18.11 -4.29 -0.19
N LEU A 302 17.07 -4.92 0.41
CA LEU A 302 15.82 -5.17 -0.31
C LEU A 302 15.25 -3.84 -0.79
N ASP A 303 14.75 -3.85 -2.02
CA ASP A 303 14.01 -2.76 -2.62
C ASP A 303 12.52 -2.95 -2.29
N GLY A 304 11.60 -2.90 -3.21
CA GLY A 304 10.19 -3.18 -2.91
C GLY A 304 9.80 -4.65 -3.06
N GLY A 305 8.51 -4.91 -2.86
CA GLY A 305 7.94 -6.25 -2.83
C GLY A 305 7.97 -6.98 -4.18
N GLY A 306 8.08 -8.30 -4.10
CA GLY A 306 8.22 -9.20 -5.24
C GLY A 306 6.91 -9.81 -5.75
N VAL A 307 5.73 -9.39 -5.24
CA VAL A 307 4.42 -9.91 -5.67
C VAL A 307 3.36 -8.83 -5.68
N TYR A 308 2.42 -8.90 -6.63
CA TYR A 308 1.17 -8.13 -6.56
C TYR A 308 0.21 -8.73 -5.50
N LEU A 309 -0.88 -8.04 -5.20
CA LEU A 309 -1.79 -8.44 -4.11
C LEU A 309 -2.43 -9.82 -4.31
N ASP A 310 -2.65 -10.28 -5.53
CA ASP A 310 -3.13 -11.65 -5.79
C ASP A 310 -2.10 -12.70 -5.35
N GLY A 311 -0.81 -12.41 -5.55
CA GLY A 311 0.30 -13.19 -5.01
C GLY A 311 0.37 -13.13 -3.49
N ALA A 312 0.20 -11.94 -2.90
CA ALA A 312 0.15 -11.74 -1.46
C ALA A 312 -0.98 -12.57 -0.82
N VAL A 313 -2.19 -12.58 -1.39
CA VAL A 313 -3.32 -13.40 -0.92
C VAL A 313 -2.98 -14.89 -0.98
N ARG A 314 -2.36 -15.38 -2.08
CA ARG A 314 -1.91 -16.78 -2.18
C ARG A 314 -0.86 -17.13 -1.13
N ASN A 315 0.10 -16.24 -0.90
CA ASN A 315 1.15 -16.43 0.09
C ASN A 315 0.60 -16.50 1.51
N LEU A 316 -0.33 -15.61 1.87
CA LEU A 316 -1.00 -15.64 3.17
C LEU A 316 -1.75 -16.97 3.39
N GLN A 317 -2.45 -17.47 2.36
CA GLN A 317 -3.10 -18.78 2.44
C GLN A 317 -2.09 -19.93 2.59
N SER A 318 -0.96 -19.87 1.89
CA SER A 318 0.07 -20.92 1.94
C SER A 318 0.70 -21.08 3.33
N ILE A 319 0.67 -20.03 4.16
CA ILE A 319 1.16 -20.05 5.53
C ILE A 319 0.05 -20.33 6.56
N GLY A 320 -1.15 -20.71 6.12
CA GLY A 320 -2.25 -21.16 6.97
C GLY A 320 -3.24 -20.07 7.40
N ILE A 321 -3.15 -18.85 6.86
CA ILE A 321 -4.17 -17.81 7.09
C ILE A 321 -5.42 -18.16 6.28
N PRO A 322 -6.63 -18.11 6.89
CA PRO A 322 -7.86 -18.42 6.18
C PRO A 322 -8.08 -17.58 4.92
N ALA A 323 -8.56 -18.19 3.85
CA ALA A 323 -8.72 -17.53 2.56
C ALA A 323 -9.59 -16.25 2.62
N GLN A 324 -10.67 -16.27 3.41
CA GLN A 324 -11.52 -15.11 3.62
C GLN A 324 -10.76 -13.96 4.28
N ASP A 325 -9.93 -14.25 5.26
CA ASP A 325 -9.16 -13.25 6.00
C ASP A 325 -8.04 -12.68 5.11
N ALA A 326 -7.34 -13.53 4.34
CA ALA A 326 -6.36 -13.09 3.35
C ALA A 326 -6.98 -12.15 2.30
N CYS A 327 -8.19 -12.48 1.80
CA CYS A 327 -8.90 -11.59 0.88
C CYS A 327 -9.33 -10.28 1.55
N LEU A 328 -9.81 -10.31 2.81
CA LEU A 328 -10.20 -9.10 3.53
C LEU A 328 -9.03 -8.14 3.70
N MET A 329 -7.87 -8.64 4.14
CA MET A 329 -6.66 -7.86 4.34
C MET A 329 -6.14 -7.18 3.06
N ALA A 330 -6.48 -7.71 1.89
CA ALA A 330 -6.08 -7.18 0.59
C ALA A 330 -7.21 -6.41 -0.13
N SER A 331 -8.42 -6.33 0.42
CA SER A 331 -9.56 -5.70 -0.26
C SER A 331 -10.39 -4.80 0.65
N THR A 332 -11.22 -5.39 1.52
CA THR A 332 -12.20 -4.66 2.33
C THR A 332 -11.54 -3.85 3.44
N THR A 333 -10.53 -4.41 4.13
CA THR A 333 -9.80 -3.72 5.20
C THR A 333 -9.15 -2.43 4.71
N PRO A 334 -8.37 -2.40 3.60
CA PRO A 334 -7.87 -1.15 3.06
C PRO A 334 -8.97 -0.17 2.63
N LYS A 335 -10.11 -0.62 2.09
CA LYS A 335 -11.24 0.26 1.73
C LYS A 335 -11.86 0.98 2.92
N PHE A 336 -12.03 0.31 4.06
CA PHE A 336 -12.58 0.95 5.27
C PHE A 336 -11.69 2.07 5.80
N ILE A 337 -10.40 2.06 5.47
CA ILE A 337 -9.45 3.08 5.89
C ILE A 337 -9.56 4.32 5.00
N ASP A 338 -9.88 4.16 3.73
CA ASP A 338 -10.22 5.25 2.81
C ASP A 338 -11.74 5.56 2.89
N ARG A 339 -12.17 6.18 3.99
CA ARG A 339 -13.58 6.51 4.28
C ARG A 339 -14.27 7.41 3.25
N LYS A 340 -13.61 7.83 2.18
CA LYS A 340 -14.17 8.68 1.12
C LYS A 340 -14.60 7.90 -0.13
N SER A 341 -14.24 6.64 -0.27
CA SER A 341 -14.53 5.79 -1.43
C SER A 341 -15.61 4.74 -1.20
N VAL A 342 -16.43 4.87 -0.15
CA VAL A 342 -17.60 4.00 0.05
C VAL A 342 -18.78 4.61 -0.71
N VAL A 343 -18.95 4.21 -1.94
CA VAL A 343 -20.25 4.16 -2.63
C VAL A 343 -20.43 2.76 -3.19
#